data_bbabf0a1750302466119edb068a8ac50
#
_entry.id   bbabf0a1750302466119edb068a8ac50
#
_cell.length_a   1.000
_cell.length_b   1.000
_cell.length_c   1.000
_cell.angle_alpha   90.00
_cell.angle_beta   90.00
_cell.angle_gamma   90.00
#
_symmetry.space_group_name_H-M   'P 1'
#
loop_
_entity.id
_entity.type
_entity.pdbx_description
1 polymer ?
#
loop_
_entity_poly.entity_id
_entity_poly.type
_entity_poly.pdbx_seq_one_letter_code
_entity_poly.pdbx_strand_id
1 'polypeptide(L)'
;MRKIQCWCRTNAMLAISLLAAAATAFFVPPDRDYLGYYDLKTLSCLFSVLAVVGALRDLQIFSALSQRMVHTFSTVRGVCTALVVITMFGSMLLTNDTALLTFLPLGWFVLSSTGQEKHAALLFILQNCAANLCGMITPFGNPQNLYLFSYYDLSARMFFSAMLPPFILSTVLILLCCLAFPKDRLSVPEVQVTVDSRQAAVYGGLFCLAVAMVLRLAPYVLGLTVIVLVLWFLDRHALKTVDWGLLATFAAFFTFSGNLARMESVRVLFARLLSHGTMLISALTCQIISNVPAAILLSRFTQDARALLVGVNVGGAGTMVASLASLITFREYTRRVPNGGKSFFLLFSGISFAFLAILLIVMSVLM
;
A
#
# COMPACT_ATOMS: atom_id res chain seq x y z
N MET A 1 -13.20 -28.44 -8.12
CA MET A 1 -12.35 -27.61 -9.00
C MET A 1 -12.81 -26.15 -9.12
N ARG A 2 -14.08 -25.83 -9.45
CA ARG A 2 -14.57 -24.43 -9.56
C ARG A 2 -14.37 -23.56 -8.30
N LYS A 3 -14.58 -24.11 -7.09
CA LYS A 3 -14.37 -23.35 -5.82
C LYS A 3 -12.89 -23.00 -5.59
N ILE A 4 -11.97 -23.89 -5.91
CA ILE A 4 -10.52 -23.67 -5.79
C ILE A 4 -10.06 -22.62 -6.81
N GLN A 5 -10.53 -22.71 -8.05
CA GLN A 5 -10.23 -21.72 -9.10
C GLN A 5 -10.76 -20.31 -8.74
N CYS A 6 -11.96 -20.23 -8.17
CA CYS A 6 -12.54 -18.98 -7.69
C CYS A 6 -11.70 -18.40 -6.54
N TRP A 7 -11.33 -19.24 -5.56
CA TRP A 7 -10.51 -18.83 -4.42
C TRP A 7 -9.10 -18.35 -4.87
N CYS A 8 -8.43 -19.09 -5.77
CA CYS A 8 -7.13 -18.71 -6.32
C CYS A 8 -7.21 -17.38 -7.11
N ARG A 9 -8.30 -17.12 -7.83
CA ARG A 9 -8.49 -15.83 -8.52
C ARG A 9 -8.70 -14.67 -7.56
N THR A 10 -9.38 -14.91 -6.45
CA THR A 10 -9.65 -13.87 -5.43
C THR A 10 -8.40 -13.61 -4.59
N ASN A 11 -7.60 -14.66 -4.30
CA ASN A 11 -6.41 -14.60 -3.44
C ASN A 11 -5.14 -14.98 -4.22
N ALA A 12 -4.97 -14.41 -5.43
CA ALA A 12 -3.88 -14.80 -6.34
C ALA A 12 -2.48 -14.62 -5.71
N MET A 13 -2.25 -13.51 -5.01
CA MET A 13 -0.97 -13.25 -4.32
C MET A 13 -0.68 -14.31 -3.25
N LEU A 14 -1.67 -14.65 -2.42
CA LEU A 14 -1.53 -15.70 -1.41
C LEU A 14 -1.27 -17.07 -2.06
N ALA A 15 -2.01 -17.40 -3.12
CA ALA A 15 -1.82 -18.69 -3.82
C ALA A 15 -0.40 -18.81 -4.41
N ILE A 16 0.08 -17.74 -5.05
CA ILE A 16 1.45 -17.70 -5.61
C ILE A 16 2.49 -17.80 -4.51
N SER A 17 2.32 -17.07 -3.41
CA SER A 17 3.28 -17.09 -2.29
C SER A 17 3.36 -18.45 -1.60
N LEU A 18 2.22 -19.12 -1.43
CA LEU A 18 2.17 -20.48 -0.87
C LEU A 18 2.84 -21.50 -1.79
N LEU A 19 2.61 -21.40 -3.12
CA LEU A 19 3.27 -22.26 -4.10
C LEU A 19 4.78 -22.03 -4.12
N ALA A 20 5.22 -20.77 -4.06
CA ALA A 20 6.63 -20.43 -4.00
C ALA A 20 7.30 -20.94 -2.71
N ALA A 21 6.65 -20.78 -1.56
CA ALA A 21 7.12 -21.32 -0.29
C ALA A 21 7.21 -22.86 -0.33
N ALA A 22 6.19 -23.55 -0.85
CA ALA A 22 6.18 -24.99 -1.00
C ALA A 22 7.27 -25.48 -1.97
N ALA A 23 7.47 -24.80 -3.10
CA ALA A 23 8.53 -25.14 -4.05
C ALA A 23 9.93 -25.02 -3.44
N THR A 24 10.19 -23.96 -2.66
CA THR A 24 11.48 -23.80 -1.99
C THR A 24 11.68 -24.74 -0.82
N ALA A 25 10.60 -25.15 -0.14
CA ALA A 25 10.66 -26.17 0.93
C ALA A 25 11.09 -27.56 0.42
N PHE A 26 10.91 -27.82 -0.89
CA PHE A 26 11.42 -29.03 -1.52
C PHE A 26 12.96 -29.05 -1.59
N PHE A 27 13.60 -27.89 -1.79
CA PHE A 27 15.06 -27.76 -1.84
C PHE A 27 15.68 -27.54 -0.47
N VAL A 28 14.96 -26.89 0.44
CA VAL A 28 15.37 -26.65 1.82
C VAL A 28 14.29 -27.24 2.72
N PRO A 29 14.42 -28.51 3.15
CA PRO A 29 13.39 -29.16 3.97
C PRO A 29 13.13 -28.43 5.29
N PRO A 30 11.87 -28.46 5.79
CA PRO A 30 11.53 -27.82 7.05
C PRO A 30 12.36 -28.33 8.23
N ASP A 31 12.98 -27.40 8.94
CA ASP A 31 13.77 -27.64 10.13
C ASP A 31 13.49 -26.58 11.22
N ARG A 32 14.26 -26.58 12.31
CA ARG A 32 14.09 -25.60 13.41
C ARG A 32 14.37 -24.17 13.00
N ASP A 33 15.20 -23.94 11.97
CA ASP A 33 15.57 -22.62 11.50
C ASP A 33 14.40 -21.89 10.83
N TYR A 34 13.38 -22.64 10.36
CA TYR A 34 12.14 -22.06 9.83
C TYR A 34 11.44 -21.14 10.81
N LEU A 35 11.51 -21.43 12.11
CA LEU A 35 10.93 -20.57 13.15
C LEU A 35 11.60 -19.19 13.19
N GLY A 36 12.87 -19.13 12.84
CA GLY A 36 13.65 -17.88 12.74
C GLY A 36 13.34 -17.02 11.50
N TYR A 37 12.58 -17.54 10.53
CA TYR A 37 12.20 -16.76 9.36
C TYR A 37 11.13 -15.72 9.66
N TYR A 38 10.26 -16.01 10.65
CA TYR A 38 9.07 -15.22 10.94
C TYR A 38 9.40 -14.03 11.86
N ASP A 39 9.18 -12.83 11.35
CA ASP A 39 9.22 -11.62 12.16
C ASP A 39 7.85 -11.40 12.82
N LEU A 40 7.68 -11.98 14.02
CA LEU A 40 6.44 -11.89 14.79
C LEU A 40 6.11 -10.45 15.18
N LYS A 41 7.12 -9.60 15.39
CA LYS A 41 6.93 -8.19 15.70
C LYS A 41 6.28 -7.46 14.51
N THR A 42 6.82 -7.66 13.30
CA THR A 42 6.23 -7.10 12.08
C THR A 42 4.81 -7.59 11.85
N LEU A 43 4.54 -8.91 11.99
CA LEU A 43 3.20 -9.46 11.84
C LEU A 43 2.21 -8.89 12.87
N SER A 44 2.64 -8.74 14.12
CA SER A 44 1.82 -8.16 15.18
C SER A 44 1.50 -6.68 14.94
N CYS A 45 2.49 -5.90 14.51
CA CYS A 45 2.30 -4.49 14.16
C CYS A 45 1.39 -4.35 12.93
N LEU A 46 1.61 -5.16 11.89
CA LEU A 46 0.79 -5.16 10.68
C LEU A 46 -0.67 -5.54 10.99
N PHE A 47 -0.89 -6.61 11.77
CA PHE A 47 -2.22 -6.99 12.23
C PHE A 47 -2.91 -5.84 12.99
N SER A 48 -2.19 -5.22 13.93
CA SER A 48 -2.72 -4.15 14.76
C SER A 48 -3.15 -2.93 13.93
N VAL A 49 -2.29 -2.50 12.99
CA VAL A 49 -2.62 -1.41 12.07
C VAL A 49 -3.83 -1.77 11.21
N LEU A 50 -3.85 -2.96 10.59
CA LEU A 50 -4.95 -3.40 9.73
C LEU A 50 -6.29 -3.48 10.47
N ALA A 51 -6.29 -4.01 11.70
CA ALA A 51 -7.51 -4.14 12.50
C ALA A 51 -8.09 -2.78 12.87
N VAL A 52 -7.25 -1.87 13.36
CA VAL A 52 -7.70 -0.54 13.79
C VAL A 52 -8.08 0.34 12.61
N VAL A 53 -7.33 0.28 11.52
CA VAL A 53 -7.65 0.98 10.27
C VAL A 53 -8.96 0.47 9.67
N GLY A 54 -9.22 -0.84 9.74
CA GLY A 54 -10.51 -1.44 9.36
C GLY A 54 -11.67 -0.84 10.16
N ALA A 55 -11.55 -0.77 11.49
CA ALA A 55 -12.55 -0.17 12.37
C ALA A 55 -12.81 1.32 12.05
N LEU A 56 -11.75 2.10 11.83
CA LEU A 56 -11.86 3.52 11.45
C LEU A 56 -12.53 3.71 10.09
N ARG A 57 -12.24 2.84 9.13
CA ARG A 57 -12.88 2.86 7.80
C ARG A 57 -14.38 2.59 7.91
N ASP A 58 -14.78 1.61 8.71
CA ASP A 58 -16.19 1.21 8.86
C ASP A 58 -17.04 2.31 9.53
N LEU A 59 -16.43 3.18 10.35
CA LEU A 59 -17.07 4.41 10.86
C LEU A 59 -17.26 5.51 9.80
N GLN A 60 -16.78 5.33 8.58
CA GLN A 60 -16.88 6.30 7.48
C GLN A 60 -16.31 7.71 7.78
N ILE A 61 -15.39 7.83 8.76
CA ILE A 61 -14.76 9.10 9.13
C ILE A 61 -14.09 9.77 7.92
N PHE A 62 -13.37 8.97 7.13
CA PHE A 62 -12.66 9.46 5.94
C PHE A 62 -13.64 9.88 4.83
N SER A 63 -14.79 9.21 4.71
CA SER A 63 -15.85 9.58 3.77
C SER A 63 -16.50 10.91 4.17
N ALA A 64 -16.78 11.12 5.45
CA ALA A 64 -17.35 12.37 5.96
C ALA A 64 -16.37 13.54 5.75
N LEU A 65 -15.09 13.37 6.07
CA LEU A 65 -14.06 14.39 5.86
C LEU A 65 -13.92 14.76 4.37
N SER A 66 -13.92 13.73 3.52
CA SER A 66 -13.77 13.89 2.08
C SER A 66 -14.94 14.67 1.47
N GLN A 67 -16.16 14.39 1.89
CA GLN A 67 -17.34 15.11 1.41
C GLN A 67 -17.26 16.59 1.77
N ARG A 68 -16.91 16.94 3.01
CA ARG A 68 -16.72 18.34 3.40
C ARG A 68 -15.67 19.05 2.54
N MET A 69 -14.54 18.39 2.24
CA MET A 69 -13.50 18.97 1.38
C MET A 69 -13.98 19.15 -0.06
N VAL A 70 -14.67 18.16 -0.63
CA VAL A 70 -15.16 18.21 -2.02
C VAL A 70 -16.18 19.36 -2.19
N HIS A 71 -17.06 19.61 -1.22
CA HIS A 71 -18.03 20.70 -1.25
C HIS A 71 -17.42 22.11 -1.24
N THR A 72 -16.16 22.25 -0.80
CA THR A 72 -15.45 23.54 -0.81
C THR A 72 -15.09 23.99 -2.22
N PHE A 73 -15.06 23.07 -3.19
CA PHE A 73 -14.65 23.33 -4.56
C PHE A 73 -15.81 23.31 -5.54
N SER A 74 -15.84 24.27 -6.45
CA SER A 74 -16.92 24.46 -7.44
C SER A 74 -16.47 24.15 -8.88
N THR A 75 -15.32 23.52 -9.08
CA THR A 75 -14.80 23.17 -10.40
C THR A 75 -14.35 21.72 -10.47
N VAL A 76 -14.41 21.10 -11.67
CA VAL A 76 -13.95 19.71 -11.89
C VAL A 76 -12.52 19.55 -11.43
N ARG A 77 -11.61 20.48 -11.79
CA ARG A 77 -10.22 20.47 -11.34
C ARG A 77 -10.10 20.51 -9.82
N GLY A 78 -10.78 21.44 -9.17
CA GLY A 78 -10.73 21.58 -7.71
C GLY A 78 -11.21 20.34 -7.00
N VAL A 79 -12.34 19.76 -7.41
CA VAL A 79 -12.93 18.53 -6.85
C VAL A 79 -12.01 17.33 -7.08
N CYS A 80 -11.52 17.10 -8.30
CA CYS A 80 -10.61 15.99 -8.59
C CYS A 80 -9.29 16.12 -7.82
N THR A 81 -8.73 17.35 -7.75
CA THR A 81 -7.52 17.60 -6.94
C THR A 81 -7.78 17.32 -5.45
N ALA A 82 -8.91 17.77 -4.91
CA ALA A 82 -9.30 17.48 -3.53
C ALA A 82 -9.39 15.98 -3.26
N LEU A 83 -10.00 15.19 -4.17
CA LEU A 83 -10.10 13.73 -4.07
C LEU A 83 -8.71 13.06 -4.11
N VAL A 84 -7.80 13.54 -4.95
CA VAL A 84 -6.41 13.04 -5.00
C VAL A 84 -5.67 13.40 -3.71
N VAL A 85 -5.78 14.64 -3.23
CA VAL A 85 -5.13 15.11 -1.99
C VAL A 85 -5.66 14.36 -0.76
N ILE A 86 -6.96 14.10 -0.69
CA ILE A 86 -7.55 13.28 0.39
C ILE A 86 -7.01 11.85 0.33
N THR A 87 -6.89 11.28 -0.87
CA THR A 87 -6.31 9.93 -1.04
C THR A 87 -4.84 9.93 -0.58
N MET A 88 -4.09 11.00 -0.88
CA MET A 88 -2.71 11.18 -0.44
C MET A 88 -2.61 11.17 1.09
N PHE A 89 -3.34 12.04 1.79
CA PHE A 89 -3.33 12.08 3.25
C PHE A 89 -3.93 10.82 3.88
N GLY A 90 -4.98 10.28 3.28
CA GLY A 90 -5.58 9.04 3.72
C GLY A 90 -4.61 7.87 3.67
N SER A 91 -3.79 7.75 2.63
CA SER A 91 -2.80 6.68 2.50
C SER A 91 -1.62 6.79 3.48
N MET A 92 -1.38 7.97 4.03
CA MET A 92 -0.38 8.15 5.10
C MET A 92 -0.86 7.59 6.46
N LEU A 93 -2.17 7.51 6.65
CA LEU A 93 -2.82 7.05 7.88
C LEU A 93 -3.37 5.63 7.74
N LEU A 94 -3.95 5.33 6.58
CA LEU A 94 -4.44 4.02 6.20
C LEU A 94 -3.34 3.28 5.41
N THR A 95 -3.52 1.98 5.19
CA THR A 95 -2.71 1.32 4.15
C THR A 95 -3.15 1.82 2.77
N ASN A 96 -2.22 1.82 1.79
CA ASN A 96 -2.48 2.24 0.41
C ASN A 96 -3.73 1.55 -0.18
N ASP A 97 -3.89 0.24 0.05
CA ASP A 97 -5.02 -0.55 -0.43
C ASP A 97 -6.35 -0.11 0.21
N THR A 98 -6.34 0.11 1.53
CA THR A 98 -7.53 0.58 2.27
C THR A 98 -7.92 2.00 1.87
N ALA A 99 -6.95 2.88 1.63
CA ALA A 99 -7.21 4.22 1.12
C ALA A 99 -7.90 4.18 -0.25
N LEU A 100 -7.44 3.33 -1.17
CA LEU A 100 -8.08 3.19 -2.48
C LEU A 100 -9.49 2.60 -2.40
N LEU A 101 -9.69 1.56 -1.58
CA LEU A 101 -11.02 0.97 -1.36
C LEU A 101 -12.02 1.99 -0.77
N THR A 102 -11.52 3.00 -0.07
CA THR A 102 -12.33 4.09 0.50
C THR A 102 -12.60 5.21 -0.51
N PHE A 103 -11.55 5.69 -1.19
CA PHE A 103 -11.63 6.93 -1.96
C PHE A 103 -11.93 6.74 -3.45
N LEU A 104 -11.65 5.57 -4.07
CA LEU A 104 -12.06 5.31 -5.46
C LEU A 104 -13.58 5.29 -5.64
N PRO A 105 -14.38 4.60 -4.77
CA PRO A 105 -15.82 4.65 -4.83
C PRO A 105 -16.36 6.07 -4.67
N LEU A 106 -15.76 6.86 -3.79
CA LEU A 106 -16.16 8.27 -3.60
C LEU A 106 -15.87 9.11 -4.84
N GLY A 107 -14.67 8.94 -5.44
CA GLY A 107 -14.30 9.60 -6.70
C GLY A 107 -15.29 9.28 -7.82
N TRP A 108 -15.68 8.01 -7.95
CA TRP A 108 -16.70 7.59 -8.90
C TRP A 108 -18.05 8.24 -8.61
N PHE A 109 -18.51 8.19 -7.36
CA PHE A 109 -19.79 8.78 -6.96
C PHE A 109 -19.86 10.26 -7.34
N VAL A 110 -18.83 11.03 -7.03
CA VAL A 110 -18.76 12.45 -7.37
C VAL A 110 -18.80 12.68 -8.87
N LEU A 111 -18.02 11.95 -9.66
CA LEU A 111 -18.00 12.12 -11.11
C LEU A 111 -19.30 11.66 -11.77
N SER A 112 -19.91 10.56 -11.32
CA SER A 112 -21.15 10.03 -11.90
C SER A 112 -22.36 10.89 -11.55
N SER A 113 -22.44 11.40 -10.33
CA SER A 113 -23.53 12.30 -9.92
C SER A 113 -23.50 13.66 -10.62
N THR A 114 -22.38 14.00 -11.24
CA THR A 114 -22.16 15.29 -11.91
C THR A 114 -21.97 15.18 -13.42
N GLY A 115 -22.12 13.96 -14.00
CA GLY A 115 -21.95 13.72 -15.44
C GLY A 115 -20.53 13.91 -15.96
N GLN A 116 -19.53 13.70 -15.10
CA GLN A 116 -18.10 13.91 -15.42
C GLN A 116 -17.29 12.60 -15.46
N GLU A 117 -17.92 11.47 -15.76
CA GLU A 117 -17.33 10.12 -15.79
C GLU A 117 -16.15 10.01 -16.77
N LYS A 118 -16.11 10.86 -17.79
CA LYS A 118 -14.99 10.93 -18.75
C LYS A 118 -13.62 11.18 -18.08
N HIS A 119 -13.61 11.76 -16.89
CA HIS A 119 -12.39 12.04 -16.11
C HIS A 119 -12.04 10.93 -15.12
N ALA A 120 -12.85 9.87 -15.00
CA ALA A 120 -12.66 8.81 -14.02
C ALA A 120 -11.33 8.05 -14.20
N ALA A 121 -10.91 7.82 -15.46
CA ALA A 121 -9.64 7.12 -15.71
C ALA A 121 -8.45 7.89 -15.12
N LEU A 122 -8.32 9.17 -15.43
CA LEU A 122 -7.24 10.00 -14.92
C LEU A 122 -7.32 10.15 -13.40
N LEU A 123 -8.53 10.40 -12.84
CA LEU A 123 -8.73 10.52 -11.40
C LEU A 123 -8.26 9.24 -10.68
N PHE A 124 -8.70 8.06 -11.12
CA PHE A 124 -8.35 6.79 -10.49
C PHE A 124 -6.85 6.51 -10.56
N ILE A 125 -6.20 6.84 -11.69
CA ILE A 125 -4.75 6.69 -11.84
C ILE A 125 -4.01 7.61 -10.86
N LEU A 126 -4.42 8.87 -10.74
CA LEU A 126 -3.78 9.82 -9.82
C LEU A 126 -4.05 9.47 -8.35
N GLN A 127 -5.24 8.96 -8.00
CA GLN A 127 -5.50 8.41 -6.67
C GLN A 127 -4.62 7.19 -6.37
N ASN A 128 -4.41 6.31 -7.37
CA ASN A 128 -3.47 5.19 -7.22
C ASN A 128 -2.02 5.65 -7.00
N CYS A 129 -1.55 6.62 -7.79
CA CYS A 129 -0.23 7.22 -7.59
C CYS A 129 -0.12 7.87 -6.21
N ALA A 130 -1.15 8.60 -5.77
CA ALA A 130 -1.20 9.23 -4.45
C ALA A 130 -1.13 8.19 -3.33
N ALA A 131 -1.90 7.09 -3.43
CA ALA A 131 -1.90 6.04 -2.42
C ALA A 131 -0.55 5.32 -2.32
N ASN A 132 0.04 4.95 -3.46
CA ASN A 132 1.31 4.22 -3.48
C ASN A 132 2.51 5.09 -3.12
N LEU A 133 2.61 6.27 -3.76
CA LEU A 133 3.82 7.11 -3.70
C LEU A 133 3.78 8.14 -2.58
N CYS A 134 2.60 8.51 -2.05
CA CYS A 134 2.55 9.43 -0.91
C CYS A 134 2.36 8.69 0.42
N GLY A 135 1.69 7.53 0.41
CA GLY A 135 1.62 6.64 1.59
C GLY A 135 2.99 6.17 2.09
N MET A 136 4.02 6.20 1.22
CA MET A 136 5.37 5.79 1.60
C MET A 136 6.05 6.65 2.66
N ILE A 137 5.55 7.87 2.93
CA ILE A 137 6.17 8.79 3.91
C ILE A 137 6.05 8.28 5.36
N THR A 138 5.11 7.38 5.64
CA THR A 138 4.94 6.82 6.98
C THR A 138 5.36 5.35 7.03
N PRO A 139 5.93 4.87 8.15
CA PRO A 139 6.31 3.47 8.29
C PRO A 139 5.13 2.49 8.24
N PHE A 140 3.91 2.95 8.51
CA PHE A 140 2.69 2.15 8.56
C PHE A 140 1.74 2.41 7.37
N GLY A 141 2.01 3.39 6.52
CA GLY A 141 1.19 3.68 5.33
C GLY A 141 1.27 2.60 4.25
N ASN A 142 2.37 1.85 4.19
CA ASN A 142 2.56 0.74 3.26
C ASN A 142 3.11 -0.49 3.97
N PRO A 143 2.65 -1.71 3.67
CA PRO A 143 3.10 -2.92 4.34
C PRO A 143 4.61 -3.19 4.20
N GLN A 144 5.21 -2.90 3.02
CA GLN A 144 6.65 -3.04 2.80
C GLN A 144 7.48 -2.10 3.69
N ASN A 145 6.96 -0.90 3.97
CA ASN A 145 7.63 0.06 4.84
C ASN A 145 7.68 -0.44 6.28
N LEU A 146 6.54 -0.91 6.78
CA LEU A 146 6.44 -1.46 8.11
C LEU A 146 7.39 -2.64 8.29
N TYR A 147 7.46 -3.52 7.30
CA TYR A 147 8.39 -4.65 7.31
C TYR A 147 9.85 -4.18 7.33
N LEU A 148 10.27 -3.33 6.39
CA LEU A 148 11.66 -2.89 6.31
C LEU A 148 12.08 -2.03 7.50
N PHE A 149 11.15 -1.21 8.03
CA PHE A 149 11.37 -0.42 9.25
C PHE A 149 11.65 -1.31 10.45
N SER A 150 10.90 -2.43 10.58
CA SER A 150 11.11 -3.42 11.64
C SER A 150 12.35 -4.26 11.40
N TYR A 151 12.51 -4.81 10.19
CA TYR A 151 13.55 -5.78 9.84
C TYR A 151 14.97 -5.21 9.99
N TYR A 152 15.20 -3.98 9.49
CA TYR A 152 16.50 -3.30 9.60
C TYR A 152 16.68 -2.47 10.86
N ASP A 153 15.73 -2.51 11.77
CA ASP A 153 15.75 -1.71 13.00
C ASP A 153 15.95 -0.21 12.74
N LEU A 154 15.29 0.32 11.69
CA LEU A 154 15.48 1.71 11.25
C LEU A 154 15.06 2.70 12.34
N SER A 155 15.85 3.76 12.51
CA SER A 155 15.40 4.92 13.28
C SER A 155 14.38 5.73 12.46
N ALA A 156 13.46 6.42 13.14
CA ALA A 156 12.50 7.31 12.50
C ALA A 156 13.23 8.37 11.64
N ARG A 157 14.34 8.93 12.15
CA ARG A 157 15.15 9.91 11.41
C ARG A 157 15.67 9.35 10.08
N MET A 158 16.22 8.13 10.10
CA MET A 158 16.73 7.48 8.89
C MET A 158 15.61 7.20 7.90
N PHE A 159 14.47 6.68 8.37
CA PHE A 159 13.32 6.40 7.54
C PHE A 159 12.80 7.66 6.84
N PHE A 160 12.52 8.73 7.60
CA PHE A 160 12.01 9.97 7.04
C PHE A 160 13.03 10.64 6.11
N SER A 161 14.33 10.61 6.43
CA SER A 161 15.36 11.18 5.54
C SER A 161 15.46 10.43 4.21
N ALA A 162 15.18 9.13 4.19
CA ALA A 162 15.17 8.34 2.96
C ALA A 162 13.89 8.56 2.14
N MET A 163 12.72 8.69 2.81
CA MET A 163 11.42 8.76 2.14
C MET A 163 10.99 10.17 1.75
N LEU A 164 11.52 11.20 2.39
CA LEU A 164 11.11 12.58 2.12
C LEU A 164 11.41 13.05 0.67
N PRO A 165 12.58 12.80 0.08
CA PRO A 165 12.86 13.22 -1.30
C PRO A 165 11.91 12.60 -2.33
N PRO A 166 11.73 11.26 -2.41
CA PRO A 166 10.80 10.65 -3.37
C PRO A 166 9.35 11.03 -3.08
N PHE A 167 8.96 11.25 -1.82
CA PHE A 167 7.63 11.74 -1.44
C PHE A 167 7.35 13.14 -1.99
N ILE A 168 8.27 14.10 -1.78
CA ILE A 168 8.10 15.48 -2.28
C ILE A 168 7.99 15.47 -3.81
N LEU A 169 8.90 14.77 -4.49
CA LEU A 169 8.89 14.68 -5.95
C LEU A 169 7.59 14.06 -6.45
N SER A 170 7.14 12.96 -5.85
CA SER A 170 5.87 12.31 -6.21
C SER A 170 4.68 13.24 -6.02
N THR A 171 4.64 13.95 -4.89
CA THR A 171 3.58 14.93 -4.58
C THR A 171 3.52 16.02 -5.64
N VAL A 172 4.66 16.61 -6.01
CA VAL A 172 4.73 17.65 -7.04
C VAL A 172 4.24 17.11 -8.39
N LEU A 173 4.71 15.93 -8.81
CA LEU A 173 4.31 15.31 -10.07
C LEU A 173 2.80 15.03 -10.11
N ILE A 174 2.23 14.49 -9.03
CA ILE A 174 0.79 14.20 -8.92
C ILE A 174 -0.02 15.50 -9.03
N LEU A 175 0.37 16.55 -8.29
CA LEU A 175 -0.34 17.83 -8.33
C LEU A 175 -0.22 18.52 -9.69
N LEU A 176 0.91 18.40 -10.37
CA LEU A 176 1.06 18.88 -11.75
C LEU A 176 0.13 18.13 -12.71
N CYS A 177 0.00 16.81 -12.57
CA CYS A 177 -0.95 16.02 -13.37
C CYS A 177 -2.41 16.43 -13.10
N CYS A 178 -2.75 16.89 -11.89
CA CYS A 178 -4.09 17.39 -11.58
C CYS A 178 -4.45 18.65 -12.39
N LEU A 179 -3.48 19.38 -12.92
CA LEU A 179 -3.74 20.54 -13.81
C LEU A 179 -4.37 20.15 -15.15
N ALA A 180 -4.29 18.88 -15.53
CA ALA A 180 -4.95 18.35 -16.73
C ALA A 180 -6.49 18.31 -16.62
N PHE A 181 -7.06 18.36 -15.41
CA PHE A 181 -8.50 18.49 -15.27
C PHE A 181 -9.02 19.86 -15.71
N PRO A 182 -10.21 19.95 -16.35
CA PRO A 182 -10.79 21.21 -16.77
C PRO A 182 -11.27 22.06 -15.58
N LYS A 183 -11.44 23.36 -15.82
CA LYS A 183 -11.97 24.32 -14.83
C LYS A 183 -13.49 24.50 -14.91
N ASP A 184 -14.19 23.56 -15.56
CA ASP A 184 -15.65 23.63 -15.70
C ASP A 184 -16.30 23.65 -14.32
N ARG A 185 -17.38 24.41 -14.20
CA ARG A 185 -18.15 24.50 -12.94
C ARG A 185 -18.84 23.19 -12.64
N LEU A 186 -18.85 22.82 -11.36
CA LEU A 186 -19.41 21.58 -10.85
C LEU A 186 -20.19 21.89 -9.56
N SER A 187 -21.34 21.29 -9.40
CA SER A 187 -22.09 21.28 -8.15
C SER A 187 -22.23 19.83 -7.67
N VAL A 188 -21.60 19.51 -6.55
CA VAL A 188 -21.65 18.17 -5.96
C VAL A 188 -22.84 18.09 -5.01
N PRO A 189 -23.69 17.05 -5.12
CA PRO A 189 -24.80 16.86 -4.17
C PRO A 189 -24.28 16.60 -2.76
N GLU A 190 -24.92 17.22 -1.78
CA GLU A 190 -24.56 17.05 -0.37
C GLU A 190 -25.06 15.69 0.12
N VAL A 191 -24.19 14.92 0.72
CA VAL A 191 -24.51 13.65 1.40
C VAL A 191 -24.13 13.78 2.86
N GLN A 192 -25.09 13.70 3.76
CA GLN A 192 -24.79 13.74 5.20
C GLN A 192 -24.29 12.38 5.66
N VAL A 193 -23.06 12.34 6.15
CA VAL A 193 -22.48 11.19 6.83
C VAL A 193 -22.41 11.51 8.32
N THR A 194 -23.11 10.73 9.13
CA THR A 194 -23.03 10.82 10.58
C THR A 194 -21.94 9.89 11.12
N VAL A 195 -21.05 10.42 11.95
CA VAL A 195 -19.96 9.67 12.56
C VAL A 195 -20.19 9.61 14.06
N ASP A 196 -20.11 8.41 14.65
CA ASP A 196 -20.13 8.25 16.10
C ASP A 196 -18.82 8.77 16.69
N SER A 197 -18.87 9.94 17.30
CA SER A 197 -17.70 10.63 17.87
C SER A 197 -17.05 9.83 19.02
N ARG A 198 -17.82 9.03 19.78
CA ARG A 198 -17.28 8.23 20.86
C ARG A 198 -16.45 7.05 20.34
N GLN A 199 -16.98 6.33 19.38
CA GLN A 199 -16.26 5.24 18.72
C GLN A 199 -15.05 5.77 17.97
N ALA A 200 -15.18 6.92 17.29
CA ALA A 200 -14.07 7.58 16.60
C ALA A 200 -12.92 7.93 17.56
N ALA A 201 -13.21 8.43 18.75
CA ALA A 201 -12.19 8.73 19.76
C ALA A 201 -11.48 7.47 20.25
N VAL A 202 -12.22 6.37 20.51
CA VAL A 202 -11.63 5.10 20.95
C VAL A 202 -10.73 4.52 19.86
N TYR A 203 -11.20 4.43 18.62
CA TYR A 203 -10.40 3.87 17.53
C TYR A 203 -9.22 4.78 17.16
N GLY A 204 -9.36 6.10 17.31
CA GLY A 204 -8.25 7.05 17.21
C GLY A 204 -7.17 6.79 18.25
N GLY A 205 -7.58 6.53 19.52
CA GLY A 205 -6.66 6.11 20.59
C GLY A 205 -5.94 4.79 20.30
N LEU A 206 -6.68 3.78 19.79
CA LEU A 206 -6.08 2.51 19.36
C LEU A 206 -5.12 2.69 18.17
N PHE A 207 -5.43 3.61 17.25
CA PHE A 207 -4.54 3.95 16.15
C PHE A 207 -3.24 4.58 16.66
N CYS A 208 -3.31 5.53 17.60
CA CYS A 208 -2.13 6.08 18.24
C CYS A 208 -1.29 4.99 18.94
N LEU A 209 -1.93 4.02 19.59
CA LEU A 209 -1.24 2.88 20.20
C LEU A 209 -0.57 2.00 19.13
N ALA A 210 -1.25 1.67 18.03
CA ALA A 210 -0.67 0.91 16.92
C ALA A 210 0.55 1.63 16.31
N VAL A 211 0.46 2.94 16.12
CA VAL A 211 1.59 3.77 15.66
C VAL A 211 2.73 3.75 16.68
N ALA A 212 2.44 3.87 17.97
CA ALA A 212 3.45 3.79 19.03
C ALA A 212 4.16 2.43 19.04
N MET A 213 3.45 1.33 18.77
CA MET A 213 4.07 0.01 18.60
C MET A 213 5.04 -0.03 17.42
N VAL A 214 4.64 0.51 16.25
CA VAL A 214 5.49 0.57 15.04
C VAL A 214 6.73 1.42 15.32
N LEU A 215 6.58 2.58 15.95
CA LEU A 215 7.67 3.48 16.32
C LEU A 215 8.47 3.00 17.55
N ARG A 216 8.14 1.83 18.12
CA ARG A 216 8.81 1.23 19.30
C ARG A 216 8.71 2.04 20.58
N LEU A 217 7.72 2.91 20.66
CA LEU A 217 7.40 3.67 21.88
C LEU A 217 6.57 2.83 22.87
N ALA A 218 5.94 1.75 22.38
CA ALA A 218 5.19 0.78 23.17
C ALA A 218 5.61 -0.66 22.84
N PRO A 219 5.66 -1.58 23.84
CA PRO A 219 5.91 -3.00 23.62
C PRO A 219 4.84 -3.61 22.72
N TYR A 220 5.24 -4.28 21.64
CA TYR A 220 4.29 -4.82 20.64
C TYR A 220 3.33 -5.87 21.20
N VAL A 221 3.78 -6.70 22.18
CA VAL A 221 2.94 -7.71 22.82
C VAL A 221 1.81 -7.06 23.61
N LEU A 222 2.15 -6.04 24.43
CA LEU A 222 1.17 -5.31 25.25
C LEU A 222 0.18 -4.55 24.34
N GLY A 223 0.69 -3.84 23.35
CA GLY A 223 -0.17 -3.09 22.41
C GLY A 223 -1.10 -4.00 21.63
N LEU A 224 -0.60 -5.12 21.10
CA LEU A 224 -1.42 -6.14 20.43
C LEU A 224 -2.53 -6.66 21.34
N THR A 225 -2.18 -7.01 22.59
CA THR A 225 -3.16 -7.52 23.58
C THR A 225 -4.25 -6.49 23.83
N VAL A 226 -3.90 -5.23 24.06
CA VAL A 226 -4.86 -4.14 24.29
C VAL A 226 -5.77 -3.95 23.08
N ILE A 227 -5.20 -3.87 21.87
CA ILE A 227 -5.99 -3.68 20.64
C ILE A 227 -6.96 -4.84 20.43
N VAL A 228 -6.50 -6.09 20.56
CA VAL A 228 -7.35 -7.27 20.40
C VAL A 228 -8.46 -7.29 21.44
N LEU A 229 -8.15 -7.04 22.72
CA LEU A 229 -9.17 -7.04 23.78
C LEU A 229 -10.21 -5.93 23.57
N VAL A 230 -9.77 -4.70 23.31
CA VAL A 230 -10.70 -3.58 23.09
C VAL A 230 -11.61 -3.84 21.90
N LEU A 231 -11.05 -4.26 20.75
CA LEU A 231 -11.85 -4.59 19.57
C LEU A 231 -12.72 -5.83 19.79
N TRP A 232 -12.28 -6.82 20.55
CA TRP A 232 -13.08 -8.00 20.89
C TRP A 232 -14.37 -7.64 21.63
N PHE A 233 -14.29 -6.66 22.56
CA PHE A 233 -15.46 -6.24 23.33
C PHE A 233 -16.31 -5.18 22.62
N LEU A 234 -15.68 -4.26 21.87
CA LEU A 234 -16.38 -3.14 21.24
C LEU A 234 -16.81 -3.43 19.78
N ASP A 235 -15.96 -4.11 19.00
CA ASP A 235 -16.17 -4.34 17.58
C ASP A 235 -15.48 -5.61 17.09
N ARG A 236 -16.13 -6.74 17.31
CA ARG A 236 -15.63 -8.03 16.82
C ARG A 236 -15.59 -8.11 15.29
N HIS A 237 -16.36 -7.25 14.61
CA HIS A 237 -16.38 -7.22 13.14
C HIS A 237 -15.04 -6.74 12.61
N ALA A 238 -14.43 -5.72 13.20
CA ALA A 238 -13.11 -5.21 12.83
C ALA A 238 -12.03 -6.31 12.84
N LEU A 239 -12.07 -7.22 13.82
CA LEU A 239 -11.13 -8.35 13.87
C LEU A 239 -11.37 -9.39 12.76
N LYS A 240 -12.60 -9.56 12.30
CA LYS A 240 -12.95 -10.49 11.21
C LYS A 240 -12.62 -9.92 9.84
N THR A 241 -12.68 -8.59 9.69
CA THR A 241 -12.43 -7.88 8.43
C THR A 241 -10.94 -7.57 8.20
N VAL A 242 -10.06 -7.92 9.13
CA VAL A 242 -8.60 -7.87 8.90
C VAL A 242 -8.25 -8.62 7.63
N ASP A 243 -7.34 -8.09 6.84
CA ASP A 243 -6.81 -8.77 5.66
C ASP A 243 -5.88 -9.93 6.07
N TRP A 244 -6.53 -11.06 6.46
CA TRP A 244 -5.84 -12.30 6.79
C TRP A 244 -5.06 -12.87 5.60
N GLY A 245 -5.51 -12.55 4.36
CA GLY A 245 -4.81 -12.94 3.13
C GLY A 245 -3.46 -12.26 3.03
N LEU A 246 -3.38 -10.99 3.37
CA LEU A 246 -2.12 -10.24 3.40
C LEU A 246 -1.16 -10.81 4.46
N LEU A 247 -1.64 -11.06 5.69
CA LEU A 247 -0.83 -11.64 6.77
C LEU A 247 -0.28 -13.03 6.39
N ALA A 248 -1.13 -13.89 5.83
CA ALA A 248 -0.72 -15.22 5.34
C ALA A 248 0.28 -15.11 4.18
N THR A 249 0.13 -14.12 3.30
CA THR A 249 1.08 -13.82 2.23
C THR A 249 2.45 -13.45 2.78
N PHE A 250 2.51 -12.61 3.82
CA PHE A 250 3.77 -12.28 4.52
C PHE A 250 4.44 -13.54 5.09
N ALA A 251 3.68 -14.38 5.80
CA ALA A 251 4.20 -15.63 6.37
C ALA A 251 4.76 -16.56 5.28
N ALA A 252 4.04 -16.71 4.16
CA ALA A 252 4.51 -17.51 3.03
C ALA A 252 5.78 -16.92 2.40
N PHE A 253 5.86 -15.59 2.24
CA PHE A 253 7.08 -14.94 1.73
C PHE A 253 8.24 -14.99 2.71
N PHE A 254 8.02 -14.98 4.01
CA PHE A 254 9.09 -15.23 5.00
C PHE A 254 9.70 -16.62 4.82
N THR A 255 8.86 -17.63 4.63
CA THR A 255 9.33 -18.99 4.34
C THR A 255 10.09 -19.04 3.01
N PHE A 256 9.52 -18.50 1.95
CA PHE A 256 10.12 -18.47 0.63
C PHE A 256 11.49 -17.78 0.63
N SER A 257 11.56 -16.55 1.17
CA SER A 257 12.81 -15.77 1.20
C SER A 257 13.84 -16.36 2.13
N GLY A 258 13.42 -16.94 3.28
CA GLY A 258 14.29 -17.63 4.21
C GLY A 258 14.95 -18.84 3.57
N ASN A 259 14.20 -19.66 2.83
CA ASN A 259 14.72 -20.79 2.10
C ASN A 259 15.71 -20.36 1.00
N LEU A 260 15.36 -19.34 0.21
CA LEU A 260 16.25 -18.81 -0.83
C LEU A 260 17.56 -18.27 -0.24
N ALA A 261 17.52 -17.64 0.92
CA ALA A 261 18.72 -17.14 1.59
C ALA A 261 19.68 -18.26 2.06
N ARG A 262 19.20 -19.50 2.20
CA ARG A 262 20.03 -20.67 2.52
C ARG A 262 20.63 -21.35 1.28
N MET A 263 20.18 -20.99 0.08
CA MET A 263 20.66 -21.55 -1.18
C MET A 263 21.86 -20.74 -1.70
N GLU A 264 23.06 -21.32 -1.70
CA GLU A 264 24.31 -20.64 -2.06
C GLU A 264 24.28 -20.05 -3.49
N SER A 265 23.77 -20.80 -4.47
CA SER A 265 23.63 -20.31 -5.85
C SER A 265 22.73 -19.07 -5.96
N VAL A 266 21.69 -19.00 -5.12
CA VAL A 266 20.77 -17.87 -5.06
C VAL A 266 21.43 -16.67 -4.40
N ARG A 267 22.18 -16.89 -3.32
CA ARG A 267 22.96 -15.83 -2.65
C ARG A 267 23.96 -15.17 -3.59
N VAL A 268 24.74 -15.97 -4.32
CA VAL A 268 25.71 -15.47 -5.30
C VAL A 268 25.00 -14.67 -6.41
N LEU A 269 23.87 -15.18 -6.91
CA LEU A 269 23.07 -14.49 -7.93
C LEU A 269 22.59 -13.12 -7.43
N PHE A 270 21.94 -13.06 -6.27
CA PHE A 270 21.43 -11.79 -5.73
C PHE A 270 22.53 -10.83 -5.32
N ALA A 271 23.65 -11.32 -4.76
CA ALA A 271 24.81 -10.49 -4.48
C ALA A 271 25.35 -9.81 -5.75
N ARG A 272 25.43 -10.56 -6.86
CA ARG A 272 25.86 -10.02 -8.16
C ARG A 272 24.81 -9.04 -8.73
N LEU A 273 23.52 -9.34 -8.65
CA LEU A 273 22.47 -8.44 -9.14
C LEU A 273 22.47 -7.12 -8.36
N LEU A 274 22.49 -7.18 -7.04
CA LEU A 274 22.42 -6.01 -6.16
C LEU A 274 23.68 -5.14 -6.23
N SER A 275 24.84 -5.68 -6.66
CA SER A 275 26.06 -4.89 -6.90
C SER A 275 25.90 -3.87 -8.05
N HIS A 276 24.91 -4.04 -8.94
CA HIS A 276 24.57 -3.06 -9.99
C HIS A 276 23.71 -1.89 -9.50
N GLY A 277 23.40 -1.85 -8.21
CA GLY A 277 22.61 -0.80 -7.57
C GLY A 277 21.34 -1.33 -6.91
N THR A 278 21.34 -1.39 -5.59
CA THR A 278 20.24 -1.95 -4.79
C THR A 278 18.89 -1.27 -5.11
N MET A 279 18.86 0.06 -5.25
CA MET A 279 17.63 0.81 -5.55
C MET A 279 17.03 0.41 -6.90
N LEU A 280 17.85 0.38 -7.95
CA LEU A 280 17.38 0.05 -9.31
C LEU A 280 16.89 -1.40 -9.39
N ILE A 281 17.69 -2.36 -8.87
CA ILE A 281 17.31 -3.77 -8.88
C ILE A 281 16.03 -4.00 -8.07
N SER A 282 15.87 -3.31 -6.94
CA SER A 282 14.65 -3.41 -6.13
C SER A 282 13.43 -2.89 -6.88
N ALA A 283 13.54 -1.74 -7.53
CA ALA A 283 12.45 -1.18 -8.33
C ALA A 283 12.08 -2.08 -9.53
N LEU A 284 13.06 -2.66 -10.22
CA LEU A 284 12.83 -3.60 -11.31
C LEU A 284 12.20 -4.91 -10.80
N THR A 285 12.63 -5.43 -9.66
CA THR A 285 12.05 -6.63 -9.04
C THR A 285 10.58 -6.42 -8.72
N CYS A 286 10.18 -5.23 -8.25
CA CYS A 286 8.79 -4.88 -8.01
C CYS A 286 7.91 -5.02 -9.27
N GLN A 287 8.46 -4.76 -10.44
CA GLN A 287 7.71 -4.87 -11.71
C GLN A 287 7.28 -6.31 -12.03
N ILE A 288 7.93 -7.31 -11.42
CA ILE A 288 7.70 -8.73 -11.66
C ILE A 288 6.90 -9.38 -10.52
N ILE A 289 7.30 -9.13 -9.25
CA ILE A 289 6.73 -9.83 -8.09
C ILE A 289 5.98 -8.95 -7.11
N SER A 290 5.79 -7.65 -7.41
CA SER A 290 5.21 -6.63 -6.52
C SER A 290 6.15 -6.14 -5.41
N ASN A 291 5.87 -4.95 -4.89
CA ASN A 291 6.72 -4.23 -3.93
C ASN A 291 6.86 -4.95 -2.58
N VAL A 292 5.79 -5.52 -2.02
CA VAL A 292 5.86 -6.21 -0.72
C VAL A 292 6.70 -7.49 -0.80
N PRO A 293 6.46 -8.41 -1.74
CA PRO A 293 7.35 -9.56 -1.95
C PRO A 293 8.79 -9.20 -2.25
N ALA A 294 9.01 -8.16 -3.07
CA ALA A 294 10.36 -7.68 -3.39
C ALA A 294 11.09 -7.19 -2.14
N ALA A 295 10.41 -6.45 -1.25
CA ALA A 295 10.97 -6.00 0.02
C ALA A 295 11.41 -7.18 0.90
N ILE A 296 10.54 -8.19 1.07
CA ILE A 296 10.82 -9.36 1.91
C ILE A 296 11.94 -10.22 1.31
N LEU A 297 11.94 -10.40 -0.01
CA LEU A 297 12.95 -11.19 -0.69
C LEU A 297 14.32 -10.50 -0.60
N LEU A 298 14.42 -9.27 -1.07
CA LEU A 298 15.70 -8.59 -1.25
C LEU A 298 16.35 -8.20 0.08
N SER A 299 15.58 -7.98 1.13
CA SER A 299 16.10 -7.69 2.47
C SER A 299 17.04 -8.78 3.01
N ARG A 300 16.89 -10.02 2.54
CA ARG A 300 17.77 -11.14 2.93
C ARG A 300 19.15 -11.09 2.25
N PHE A 301 19.32 -10.27 1.19
CA PHE A 301 20.51 -10.28 0.35
C PHE A 301 21.25 -8.94 0.32
N THR A 302 20.74 -7.88 0.95
CA THR A 302 21.41 -6.57 1.03
C THR A 302 21.36 -6.02 2.45
N GLN A 303 22.39 -5.24 2.80
CA GLN A 303 22.43 -4.44 4.03
C GLN A 303 22.12 -2.95 3.74
N ASP A 304 21.99 -2.58 2.47
CA ASP A 304 21.64 -1.22 2.09
C ASP A 304 20.12 -1.00 2.23
N ALA A 305 19.72 -0.81 3.47
CA ALA A 305 18.33 -0.59 3.84
C ALA A 305 17.73 0.66 3.19
N ARG A 306 18.53 1.73 3.00
CA ARG A 306 18.09 2.99 2.41
C ARG A 306 17.75 2.80 0.93
N ALA A 307 18.66 2.24 0.15
CA ALA A 307 18.43 2.01 -1.27
C ALA A 307 17.31 0.99 -1.51
N LEU A 308 17.23 -0.07 -0.70
CA LEU A 308 16.11 -1.02 -0.77
C LEU A 308 14.78 -0.35 -0.48
N LEU A 309 14.69 0.43 0.60
CA LEU A 309 13.47 1.13 1.02
C LEU A 309 12.98 2.10 -0.08
N VAL A 310 13.87 2.92 -0.63
CA VAL A 310 13.54 3.81 -1.74
C VAL A 310 13.13 3.01 -2.98
N GLY A 311 13.91 1.99 -3.35
CA GLY A 311 13.69 1.19 -4.55
C GLY A 311 12.33 0.49 -4.57
N VAL A 312 11.91 -0.14 -3.46
CA VAL A 312 10.63 -0.86 -3.42
C VAL A 312 9.42 0.10 -3.36
N ASN A 313 9.58 1.30 -2.82
CA ASN A 313 8.50 2.28 -2.80
C ASN A 313 8.33 2.97 -4.16
N VAL A 314 9.42 3.43 -4.77
CA VAL A 314 9.42 3.97 -6.14
C VAL A 314 8.99 2.89 -7.14
N GLY A 315 9.47 1.65 -6.94
CA GLY A 315 9.10 0.49 -7.74
C GLY A 315 7.63 0.07 -7.63
N GLY A 316 6.88 0.58 -6.66
CA GLY A 316 5.41 0.42 -6.60
C GLY A 316 4.67 1.13 -7.74
N ALA A 317 5.32 2.09 -8.42
CA ALA A 317 4.88 2.62 -9.72
C ALA A 317 5.41 1.72 -10.86
N GLY A 318 4.84 1.84 -12.06
CA GLY A 318 5.23 1.09 -13.26
C GLY A 318 4.16 0.10 -13.70
N THR A 319 4.45 -1.19 -13.65
CA THR A 319 3.49 -2.23 -14.06
C THR A 319 2.29 -2.32 -13.11
N MET A 320 1.20 -2.88 -13.61
CA MET A 320 0.01 -3.11 -12.79
C MET A 320 0.24 -4.17 -11.68
N VAL A 321 1.25 -5.02 -11.85
CA VAL A 321 1.66 -6.05 -10.87
C VAL A 321 2.57 -5.46 -9.78
N ALA A 322 3.20 -4.31 -10.03
CA ALA A 322 4.16 -3.71 -9.12
C ALA A 322 3.57 -3.38 -7.74
N SER A 323 2.25 -3.16 -7.66
CA SER A 323 1.53 -2.97 -6.40
C SER A 323 0.12 -3.56 -6.46
N LEU A 324 -0.33 -4.17 -5.35
CA LEU A 324 -1.71 -4.64 -5.20
C LEU A 324 -2.72 -3.49 -5.36
N ALA A 325 -2.37 -2.31 -4.88
CA ALA A 325 -3.15 -1.09 -5.05
C ALA A 325 -3.49 -0.80 -6.53
N SER A 326 -2.56 -1.04 -7.45
CA SER A 326 -2.78 -0.86 -8.89
C SER A 326 -3.81 -1.85 -9.44
N LEU A 327 -3.80 -3.10 -8.99
CA LEU A 327 -4.80 -4.11 -9.35
C LEU A 327 -6.17 -3.77 -8.79
N ILE A 328 -6.26 -3.26 -7.55
CA ILE A 328 -7.51 -2.77 -6.95
C ILE A 328 -8.07 -1.64 -7.81
N THR A 329 -7.26 -0.66 -8.16
CA THR A 329 -7.68 0.47 -8.99
C THR A 329 -8.21 0.03 -10.35
N PHE A 330 -7.52 -0.88 -11.02
CA PHE A 330 -7.96 -1.44 -12.31
C PHE A 330 -9.29 -2.18 -12.20
N ARG A 331 -9.47 -3.01 -11.15
CA ARG A 331 -10.72 -3.74 -10.92
C ARG A 331 -11.88 -2.78 -10.62
N GLU A 332 -11.64 -1.76 -9.79
CA GLU A 332 -12.65 -0.76 -9.45
C GLU A 332 -13.06 0.08 -10.66
N TYR A 333 -12.13 0.42 -11.56
CA TYR A 333 -12.43 1.11 -12.80
C TYR A 333 -13.21 0.23 -13.78
N THR A 334 -12.72 -0.98 -14.08
CA THR A 334 -13.35 -1.88 -15.05
C THR A 334 -14.72 -2.38 -14.63
N ARG A 335 -14.97 -2.47 -13.32
CA ARG A 335 -16.31 -2.76 -12.77
C ARG A 335 -17.34 -1.69 -13.12
N ARG A 336 -16.92 -0.43 -13.21
CA ARG A 336 -17.78 0.73 -13.49
C ARG A 336 -17.84 1.10 -14.96
N VAL A 337 -16.74 0.86 -15.69
CA VAL A 337 -16.57 1.17 -17.10
C VAL A 337 -16.16 -0.12 -17.85
N PRO A 338 -17.08 -1.06 -18.13
CA PRO A 338 -16.74 -2.40 -18.62
C PRO A 338 -15.90 -2.41 -19.91
N ASN A 339 -16.12 -1.46 -20.82
CA ASN A 339 -15.41 -1.35 -22.10
C ASN A 339 -14.15 -0.46 -22.02
N GLY A 340 -13.86 0.14 -20.85
CA GLY A 340 -12.76 1.07 -20.67
C GLY A 340 -11.40 0.43 -20.31
N GLY A 341 -11.35 -0.88 -20.10
CA GLY A 341 -10.18 -1.55 -19.52
C GLY A 341 -8.90 -1.39 -20.35
N LYS A 342 -8.97 -1.51 -21.68
CA LYS A 342 -7.79 -1.36 -22.56
C LYS A 342 -7.25 0.09 -22.54
N SER A 343 -8.13 1.07 -22.66
CA SER A 343 -7.75 2.49 -22.63
C SER A 343 -7.17 2.88 -21.28
N PHE A 344 -7.81 2.43 -20.21
CA PHE A 344 -7.30 2.63 -18.85
C PHE A 344 -5.91 2.01 -18.67
N PHE A 345 -5.70 0.76 -19.11
CA PHE A 345 -4.42 0.08 -19.00
C PHE A 345 -3.30 0.84 -19.71
N LEU A 346 -3.55 1.33 -20.92
CA LEU A 346 -2.57 2.12 -21.68
C LEU A 346 -2.24 3.45 -20.99
N LEU A 347 -3.26 4.18 -20.55
CA LEU A 347 -3.08 5.45 -19.84
C LEU A 347 -2.36 5.25 -18.51
N PHE A 348 -2.78 4.23 -17.74
CA PHE A 348 -2.15 3.84 -16.48
C PHE A 348 -0.67 3.53 -16.69
N SER A 349 -0.35 2.67 -17.65
CA SER A 349 1.03 2.29 -17.94
C SER A 349 1.88 3.50 -18.34
N GLY A 350 1.36 4.35 -19.24
CA GLY A 350 2.08 5.56 -19.64
C GLY A 350 2.43 6.48 -18.46
N ILE A 351 1.44 6.80 -17.62
CA ILE A 351 1.64 7.66 -16.44
C ILE A 351 2.55 6.98 -15.41
N SER A 352 2.27 5.71 -15.05
CA SER A 352 3.02 5.01 -14.02
C SER A 352 4.48 4.77 -14.39
N PHE A 353 4.78 4.43 -15.65
CA PHE A 353 6.17 4.30 -16.10
C PHE A 353 6.89 5.64 -16.20
N ALA A 354 6.19 6.73 -16.56
CA ALA A 354 6.77 8.07 -16.52
C ALA A 354 7.15 8.47 -15.09
N PHE A 355 6.27 8.21 -14.11
CA PHE A 355 6.57 8.43 -12.69
C PHE A 355 7.76 7.59 -12.23
N LEU A 356 7.76 6.29 -12.55
CA LEU A 356 8.87 5.38 -12.22
C LEU A 356 10.21 5.90 -12.75
N ALA A 357 10.24 6.26 -14.04
CA ALA A 357 11.45 6.74 -14.70
C ALA A 357 11.98 8.06 -14.07
N ILE A 358 11.09 9.05 -13.89
CA ILE A 358 11.47 10.32 -13.28
C ILE A 358 11.99 10.12 -11.86
N LEU A 359 11.27 9.32 -11.05
CA LEU A 359 11.67 9.03 -9.67
C LEU A 359 13.01 8.30 -9.62
N LEU A 360 13.24 7.27 -10.45
CA LEU A 360 14.51 6.55 -10.48
C LEU A 360 15.67 7.45 -10.89
N ILE A 361 15.50 8.27 -11.95
CA ILE A 361 16.55 9.17 -12.41
C ILE A 361 16.91 10.19 -11.33
N VAL A 362 15.91 10.85 -10.74
CA VAL A 362 16.17 11.87 -9.70
C VAL A 362 16.76 11.23 -8.44
N MET A 363 16.23 10.10 -8.00
CA MET A 363 16.77 9.41 -6.81
C MET A 363 18.17 8.86 -7.03
N SER A 364 18.53 8.40 -8.24
CA SER A 364 19.90 7.95 -8.54
C SER A 364 20.96 9.07 -8.48
N VAL A 365 20.51 10.32 -8.61
CA VAL A 365 21.40 11.49 -8.45
C VAL A 365 21.50 11.98 -7.01
N LEU A 366 20.43 11.77 -6.22
CA LEU A 366 20.35 12.23 -4.82
C LEU A 366 20.89 11.22 -3.79
N MET A 367 21.07 9.97 -4.18
CA MET A 367 21.57 8.89 -3.30
C MET A 367 23.02 8.55 -3.58
#